data_ff0b9822634067e5cb85cdab5e150bf6
#
_entry.id   ff0b9822634067e5cb85cdab5e150bf6
#
_cell.length_a   1.000
_cell.length_b   1.000
_cell.length_c   1.000
_cell.angle_alpha   90.00
_cell.angle_beta   90.00
_cell.angle_gamma   90.00
#
_symmetry.space_group_name_H-M   'P 1'
#
loop_
_entity.id
_entity.type
_entity.pdbx_description
1 polymer ?
#
loop_
_entity_poly.entity_id
_entity_poly.type
_entity_poly.pdbx_seq_one_letter_code
_entity_poly.pdbx_strand_id
1 'polypeptide(L)'
;MRISDIAKRARANLASVFKNPAGTYRQLKRVVRAVLGYARGMLDYPAAWFGLSRPRDELAASVAELLIVGFYGSNTRSLSARLLARQIHRGEIGGVFFVNQNIGSIKDVKKLLRLFRAGPNQPLIAVDHEGGIVQRLNKSHGFTQLPAAKRVAARMSPDEAQKLYTIAGQELAALGFNINLGPVLDFDNPENPAIGKARRSYGVDPERITAYGEAFTRGFASAGVLCAAKHFPGHGNSVTDSHHGVADISTSWTTAELEPFARLFASPHTPAMVMIGHLRHDSLSPDEQLATVSAPIVTGLLREKLGYQGAVMTGDIDMDAVSQLMSRKHAIIQALAAGNDLVMIKNLFGYDPLLPQHVVRWVREAISQGVLTDAQIKAAAARVRAIRQRIGPGQADP
;
A
#
# COMPACT_ATOMS: atom_id res chain seq x y z
N MET A 1 4.98 8.43 20.93
CA MET A 1 3.66 8.31 21.59
C MET A 1 3.94 7.80 23.00
N ARG A 2 3.47 8.48 24.04
CA ARG A 2 3.65 7.97 25.42
C ARG A 2 2.76 6.74 25.60
N ILE A 3 3.14 5.82 26.48
CA ILE A 3 2.29 4.65 26.82
C ILE A 3 0.88 5.11 27.21
N SER A 4 0.76 6.30 27.84
CA SER A 4 -0.49 6.98 28.14
C SER A 4 -1.37 7.27 26.93
N ASP A 5 -0.78 7.57 25.73
CA ASP A 5 -1.53 7.87 24.53
C ASP A 5 -2.07 6.60 23.86
N ILE A 6 -1.32 5.51 23.99
CA ILE A 6 -1.76 4.15 23.57
C ILE A 6 -2.92 3.71 24.46
N ALA A 7 -2.77 3.88 25.79
CA ALA A 7 -3.79 3.54 26.77
C ALA A 7 -5.07 4.40 26.58
N LYS A 8 -4.95 5.69 26.24
CA LYS A 8 -6.09 6.59 26.02
C LYS A 8 -6.85 6.24 24.73
N ARG A 9 -6.15 5.86 23.65
CA ARG A 9 -6.76 5.37 22.42
C ARG A 9 -7.34 3.96 22.58
N ALA A 10 -6.68 3.08 23.35
CA ALA A 10 -7.24 1.79 23.73
C ALA A 10 -8.54 1.96 24.52
N ARG A 11 -8.63 2.92 25.45
CA ARG A 11 -9.87 3.27 26.18
C ARG A 11 -10.96 3.85 25.27
N ALA A 12 -10.61 4.73 24.31
CA ALA A 12 -11.58 5.27 23.36
C ALA A 12 -12.13 4.20 22.41
N ASN A 13 -11.26 3.26 21.96
CA ASN A 13 -11.68 2.11 21.17
C ASN A 13 -12.47 1.10 22.02
N LEU A 14 -12.14 0.88 23.30
CA LEU A 14 -12.91 0.06 24.22
C LEU A 14 -14.34 0.61 24.42
N ALA A 15 -14.51 1.92 24.48
CA ALA A 15 -15.84 2.54 24.61
C ALA A 15 -16.73 2.31 23.36
N SER A 16 -16.15 2.23 22.16
CA SER A 16 -16.87 1.87 20.93
C SER A 16 -17.22 0.36 20.83
N VAL A 17 -16.47 -0.46 21.55
CA VAL A 17 -16.54 -1.92 21.59
C VAL A 17 -17.82 -2.41 22.27
N PHE A 18 -18.35 -1.68 23.27
CA PHE A 18 -19.55 -2.09 23.98
C PHE A 18 -20.86 -1.92 23.19
N LYS A 19 -20.80 -1.35 21.97
CA LYS A 19 -21.99 -1.13 21.13
C LYS A 19 -22.32 -2.27 20.15
N ASN A 20 -21.42 -3.25 19.95
CA ASN A 20 -21.67 -4.42 19.09
C ASN A 20 -20.89 -5.67 19.56
N PRO A 21 -21.51 -6.65 20.21
CA PRO A 21 -20.83 -7.79 20.87
C PRO A 21 -20.04 -8.72 19.94
N ALA A 22 -20.51 -8.96 18.72
CA ALA A 22 -19.87 -9.93 17.80
C ALA A 22 -18.62 -9.36 17.11
N GLY A 23 -18.58 -8.03 16.85
CA GLY A 23 -17.39 -7.31 16.35
C GLY A 23 -16.35 -7.05 17.45
N THR A 24 -16.79 -7.05 18.69
CA THR A 24 -16.10 -6.61 19.90
C THR A 24 -14.86 -7.44 20.21
N TYR A 25 -14.95 -8.76 20.17
CA TYR A 25 -13.86 -9.67 20.52
C TYR A 25 -12.70 -9.63 19.52
N ARG A 26 -13.01 -9.51 18.21
CA ARG A 26 -11.97 -9.38 17.17
C ARG A 26 -11.25 -8.04 17.27
N GLN A 27 -11.97 -6.94 17.49
CA GLN A 27 -11.36 -5.62 17.68
C GLN A 27 -10.50 -5.56 18.93
N LEU A 28 -10.94 -6.15 20.04
CA LEU A 28 -10.17 -6.24 21.27
C LEU A 28 -8.88 -7.06 21.08
N LYS A 29 -8.96 -8.22 20.41
CA LYS A 29 -7.76 -9.00 20.04
C LYS A 29 -6.77 -8.20 19.21
N ARG A 30 -7.25 -7.40 18.23
CA ARG A 30 -6.40 -6.53 17.39
C ARG A 30 -5.72 -5.45 18.22
N VAL A 31 -6.47 -4.75 19.09
CA VAL A 31 -5.91 -3.71 19.96
C VAL A 31 -4.87 -4.29 20.92
N VAL A 32 -5.17 -5.42 21.53
CA VAL A 32 -4.24 -6.13 22.44
C VAL A 32 -2.98 -6.57 21.69
N ARG A 33 -3.11 -7.19 20.51
CA ARG A 33 -1.94 -7.56 19.69
C ARG A 33 -1.11 -6.33 19.29
N ALA A 34 -1.75 -5.22 18.89
CA ALA A 34 -1.04 -4.01 18.55
C ALA A 34 -0.27 -3.42 19.74
N VAL A 35 -0.88 -3.36 20.92
CA VAL A 35 -0.26 -2.84 22.15
C VAL A 35 0.89 -3.74 22.61
N LEU A 36 0.67 -5.06 22.68
CA LEU A 36 1.70 -6.00 23.08
C LEU A 36 2.84 -6.09 22.07
N GLY A 37 2.51 -6.09 20.77
CA GLY A 37 3.50 -6.08 19.69
C GLY A 37 4.35 -4.82 19.72
N TYR A 38 3.75 -3.65 19.92
CA TYR A 38 4.50 -2.40 20.07
C TYR A 38 5.38 -2.39 21.31
N ALA A 39 4.84 -2.83 22.47
CA ALA A 39 5.62 -2.90 23.72
C ALA A 39 6.83 -3.84 23.56
N ARG A 40 6.62 -5.03 22.94
CA ARG A 40 7.71 -5.97 22.67
C ARG A 40 8.73 -5.39 21.70
N GLY A 41 8.30 -4.76 20.59
CA GLY A 41 9.20 -4.12 19.64
C GLY A 41 10.00 -2.97 20.25
N MET A 42 9.46 -2.29 21.28
CA MET A 42 10.19 -1.24 21.98
C MET A 42 11.39 -1.77 22.79
N LEU A 43 11.43 -3.06 23.14
CA LEU A 43 12.62 -3.68 23.75
C LEU A 43 13.80 -3.71 22.77
N ASP A 44 13.53 -3.89 21.49
CA ASP A 44 14.56 -3.93 20.44
C ASP A 44 14.87 -2.52 19.87
N TYR A 45 14.15 -1.49 20.31
CA TYR A 45 14.32 -0.12 19.82
C TYR A 45 15.75 0.42 20.00
N PRO A 46 16.43 0.23 21.14
CA PRO A 46 17.83 0.67 21.29
C PRO A 46 18.75 0.00 20.27
N ALA A 47 18.60 -1.29 20.03
CA ALA A 47 19.39 -2.02 19.04
C ALA A 47 19.13 -1.48 17.61
N ALA A 48 17.89 -1.19 17.26
CA ALA A 48 17.54 -0.58 15.97
C ALA A 48 18.04 0.86 15.84
N TRP A 49 18.03 1.61 16.94
CA TRP A 49 18.45 3.01 16.95
C TRP A 49 19.97 3.17 16.93
N PHE A 50 20.68 2.42 17.77
CA PHE A 50 22.13 2.51 17.93
C PHE A 50 22.89 1.46 17.14
N GLY A 51 22.18 0.49 16.55
CA GLY A 51 22.79 -0.57 15.77
C GLY A 51 23.79 -0.02 14.77
N LEU A 52 25.00 -0.54 14.80
CA LEU A 52 26.06 -0.20 13.86
C LEU A 52 25.56 -0.54 12.47
N SER A 53 25.49 0.45 11.59
CA SER A 53 25.27 0.21 10.17
C SER A 53 26.41 -0.68 9.66
N ARG A 54 26.11 -1.98 9.46
CA ARG A 54 27.05 -2.81 8.70
C ARG A 54 27.19 -2.20 7.30
N PRO A 55 28.40 -2.24 6.70
CA PRO A 55 28.55 -1.89 5.30
C PRO A 55 27.50 -2.65 4.50
N ARG A 56 26.72 -1.93 3.71
CA ARG A 56 25.68 -2.58 2.91
C ARG A 56 26.34 -3.17 1.70
N ASP A 57 26.12 -4.47 1.53
CA ASP A 57 26.35 -5.07 0.24
C ASP A 57 25.18 -4.71 -0.72
N GLU A 58 25.40 -4.97 -1.98
CA GLU A 58 24.47 -4.67 -3.06
C GLU A 58 23.09 -5.34 -2.88
N LEU A 59 23.06 -6.56 -2.35
CA LEU A 59 21.81 -7.27 -2.06
C LEU A 59 21.00 -6.54 -0.99
N ALA A 60 21.62 -6.14 0.12
CA ALA A 60 20.93 -5.43 1.18
C ALA A 60 20.40 -4.06 0.71
N ALA A 61 21.14 -3.37 -0.15
CA ALA A 61 20.70 -2.12 -0.77
C ALA A 61 19.50 -2.36 -1.69
N SER A 62 19.54 -3.42 -2.51
CA SER A 62 18.43 -3.78 -3.39
C SER A 62 17.18 -4.17 -2.60
N VAL A 63 17.30 -5.01 -1.56
CA VAL A 63 16.16 -5.39 -0.70
C VAL A 63 15.53 -4.17 -0.03
N ALA A 64 16.33 -3.22 0.44
CA ALA A 64 15.84 -2.01 1.08
C ALA A 64 14.91 -1.20 0.18
N GLU A 65 15.19 -1.13 -1.12
CA GLU A 65 14.38 -0.41 -2.10
C GLU A 65 12.98 -1.01 -2.29
N LEU A 66 12.82 -2.32 -1.99
CA LEU A 66 11.57 -3.04 -2.17
C LEU A 66 10.57 -2.85 -1.02
N LEU A 67 10.96 -2.14 0.06
CA LEU A 67 10.16 -2.02 1.27
C LEU A 67 9.44 -0.68 1.36
N ILE A 68 8.12 -0.72 1.50
CA ILE A 68 7.28 0.42 1.88
C ILE A 68 6.66 0.12 3.25
N VAL A 69 7.04 0.89 4.28
CA VAL A 69 6.74 0.55 5.67
C VAL A 69 5.88 1.63 6.33
N GLY A 70 4.87 1.20 7.09
CA GLY A 70 4.04 2.07 7.92
C GLY A 70 4.71 2.38 9.26
N PHE A 71 4.09 3.26 10.04
CA PHE A 71 4.60 3.70 11.33
C PHE A 71 3.49 4.08 12.31
N TYR A 72 3.82 4.08 13.60
CA TYR A 72 2.94 4.59 14.65
C TYR A 72 3.04 6.09 14.82
N GLY A 73 1.89 6.72 15.13
CA GLY A 73 1.80 8.12 15.51
C GLY A 73 1.50 9.05 14.36
N SER A 74 1.14 10.29 14.71
CA SER A 74 0.69 11.34 13.78
C SER A 74 1.54 12.60 13.86
N ASN A 75 2.72 12.55 14.47
CA ASN A 75 3.63 13.69 14.56
C ASN A 75 5.08 13.25 14.79
N THR A 76 6.03 14.16 14.67
CA THR A 76 7.48 13.91 14.79
C THR A 76 7.97 13.56 16.20
N ARG A 77 7.11 13.56 17.23
CA ARG A 77 7.47 13.06 18.57
C ARG A 77 7.35 11.54 18.66
N SER A 78 6.73 10.90 17.67
CA SER A 78 6.63 9.43 17.62
C SER A 78 8.01 8.81 17.43
N LEU A 79 8.38 7.91 18.34
CA LEU A 79 9.63 7.16 18.24
C LEU A 79 9.66 6.27 16.99
N SER A 80 8.53 5.65 16.64
CA SER A 80 8.40 4.83 15.42
C SER A 80 8.63 5.67 14.15
N ALA A 81 8.02 6.88 14.06
CA ALA A 81 8.25 7.77 12.92
C ALA A 81 9.72 8.22 12.81
N ARG A 82 10.35 8.55 13.93
CA ARG A 82 11.77 8.96 13.96
C ARG A 82 12.72 7.81 13.58
N LEU A 83 12.45 6.61 14.07
CA LEU A 83 13.24 5.44 13.69
C LEU A 83 13.08 5.15 12.19
N LEU A 84 11.85 5.13 11.67
CA LEU A 84 11.59 4.91 10.25
C LEU A 84 12.30 5.97 9.39
N ALA A 85 12.24 7.24 9.77
CA ALA A 85 12.99 8.30 9.06
C ALA A 85 14.49 8.02 9.05
N ARG A 86 15.08 7.61 10.19
CA ARG A 86 16.49 7.23 10.27
C ARG A 86 16.82 6.05 9.36
N GLN A 87 15.95 5.04 9.31
CA GLN A 87 16.10 3.88 8.42
C GLN A 87 16.02 4.28 6.93
N ILE A 88 15.10 5.17 6.58
CA ILE A 88 15.00 5.74 5.23
C ILE A 88 16.27 6.53 4.88
N HIS A 89 16.76 7.40 5.77
CA HIS A 89 17.97 8.20 5.53
C HIS A 89 19.21 7.34 5.39
N ARG A 90 19.26 6.22 6.08
CA ARG A 90 20.30 5.20 5.90
C ARG A 90 20.08 4.35 4.66
N GLY A 91 18.92 4.52 3.90
CA GLY A 91 18.44 3.71 2.79
C GLY A 91 18.20 2.26 3.19
N GLU A 92 17.75 1.96 4.40
CA GLU A 92 17.36 0.63 4.88
C GLU A 92 15.92 0.30 4.49
N ILE A 93 15.16 1.32 4.07
CA ILE A 93 13.77 1.25 3.65
C ILE A 93 13.60 2.20 2.46
N GLY A 94 12.93 1.72 1.41
CA GLY A 94 12.70 2.47 0.17
C GLY A 94 11.56 3.46 0.24
N GLY A 95 10.60 3.27 1.16
CA GLY A 95 9.45 4.17 1.24
C GLY A 95 8.63 4.03 2.52
N VAL A 96 7.67 4.92 2.65
CA VAL A 96 6.72 5.00 3.75
C VAL A 96 5.30 5.16 3.22
N PHE A 97 4.31 4.58 3.88
CA PHE A 97 2.92 4.88 3.58
C PHE A 97 2.15 5.36 4.80
N PHE A 98 1.22 6.27 4.52
CA PHE A 98 0.38 6.92 5.53
C PHE A 98 -1.00 6.28 5.56
N VAL A 99 -1.46 5.95 6.76
CA VAL A 99 -2.82 5.50 7.04
C VAL A 99 -3.55 6.51 7.92
N ASN A 100 -4.85 6.36 8.12
CA ASN A 100 -5.68 7.32 8.89
C ASN A 100 -5.06 7.76 10.22
N GLN A 101 -4.46 6.84 10.96
CA GLN A 101 -3.85 7.17 12.27
C GLN A 101 -2.61 8.06 12.18
N ASN A 102 -2.02 8.19 11.00
CA ASN A 102 -0.85 9.05 10.76
C ASN A 102 -1.26 10.49 10.40
N ILE A 103 -2.53 10.70 10.06
CA ILE A 103 -3.07 12.00 9.70
C ILE A 103 -3.57 12.67 10.98
N GLY A 104 -2.78 13.61 11.48
CA GLY A 104 -3.14 14.52 12.56
C GLY A 104 -3.48 15.89 11.99
N SER A 105 -2.92 16.95 12.56
CA SER A 105 -3.01 18.28 11.95
C SER A 105 -2.16 18.33 10.66
N ILE A 106 -2.53 19.17 9.70
CA ILE A 106 -1.73 19.40 8.47
C ILE A 106 -0.31 19.84 8.82
N LYS A 107 -0.15 20.64 9.86
CA LYS A 107 1.17 21.05 10.38
C LYS A 107 2.01 19.84 10.79
N ASP A 108 1.41 18.84 11.43
CA ASP A 108 2.12 17.62 11.82
C ASP A 108 2.42 16.72 10.62
N VAL A 109 1.49 16.61 9.66
CA VAL A 109 1.72 15.87 8.40
C VAL A 109 2.89 16.50 7.64
N LYS A 110 2.91 17.83 7.45
CA LYS A 110 4.04 18.53 6.82
C LYS A 110 5.37 18.24 7.52
N LYS A 111 5.40 18.29 8.86
CA LYS A 111 6.62 17.97 9.62
C LYS A 111 7.07 16.52 9.47
N LEU A 112 6.13 15.56 9.40
CA LEU A 112 6.46 14.15 9.15
C LEU A 112 7.04 13.96 7.75
N LEU A 113 6.44 14.57 6.73
CA LEU A 113 6.90 14.47 5.35
C LEU A 113 8.31 15.08 5.19
N ARG A 114 8.56 16.25 5.80
CA ARG A 114 9.92 16.82 5.87
C ARG A 114 10.91 15.88 6.57
N LEU A 115 10.50 15.30 7.70
CA LEU A 115 11.32 14.35 8.45
C LEU A 115 11.73 13.15 7.58
N PHE A 116 10.80 12.56 6.82
CA PHE A 116 11.11 11.42 5.95
C PHE A 116 11.97 11.81 4.74
N ARG A 117 11.84 13.03 4.23
CA ARG A 117 12.56 13.53 3.04
C ARG A 117 13.92 14.17 3.34
N ALA A 118 14.26 14.40 4.61
CA ALA A 118 15.47 15.14 4.99
C ALA A 118 16.79 14.41 4.67
N GLY A 119 16.75 13.14 4.30
CA GLY A 119 17.94 12.34 3.94
C GLY A 119 18.31 12.43 2.46
N PRO A 120 19.44 11.83 2.08
CA PRO A 120 19.94 11.85 0.71
C PRO A 120 19.11 11.01 -0.26
N ASN A 121 18.32 10.07 0.28
CA ASN A 121 17.47 9.18 -0.52
C ASN A 121 16.11 9.83 -0.72
N GLN A 122 15.57 9.75 -1.94
CA GLN A 122 14.21 10.18 -2.24
C GLN A 122 13.25 9.01 -1.98
N PRO A 123 12.55 8.97 -0.82
CA PRO A 123 11.66 7.86 -0.50
C PRO A 123 10.39 7.89 -1.34
N LEU A 124 9.82 6.71 -1.57
CA LEU A 124 8.43 6.58 -1.99
C LEU A 124 7.53 6.93 -0.81
N ILE A 125 6.64 7.90 -0.97
CA ILE A 125 5.74 8.35 0.11
C ILE A 125 4.30 8.19 -0.38
N ALA A 126 3.66 7.13 0.10
CA ALA A 126 2.36 6.69 -0.39
C ALA A 126 1.20 7.07 0.54
N VAL A 127 0.04 7.30 -0.05
CA VAL A 127 -1.22 7.54 0.66
C VAL A 127 -2.40 7.02 -0.15
N ASP A 128 -3.47 6.54 0.52
CA ASP A 128 -4.76 6.30 -0.12
C ASP A 128 -5.52 7.61 -0.28
N HIS A 129 -5.75 8.01 -1.52
CA HIS A 129 -6.48 9.23 -1.85
C HIS A 129 -7.38 9.00 -3.06
N GLU A 130 -8.31 8.04 -2.91
CA GLU A 130 -9.24 7.62 -3.96
C GLU A 130 -10.42 8.60 -4.12
N GLY A 131 -10.87 9.15 -3.02
CA GLY A 131 -12.11 9.89 -2.86
C GLY A 131 -13.13 9.15 -1.99
N GLY A 132 -14.28 9.78 -1.73
CA GLY A 132 -15.31 9.21 -0.88
C GLY A 132 -14.80 8.92 0.53
N ILE A 133 -15.01 7.68 0.98
CA ILE A 133 -14.58 7.24 2.32
C ILE A 133 -13.09 6.86 2.40
N VAL A 134 -12.44 6.66 1.24
CA VAL A 134 -11.01 6.34 1.14
C VAL A 134 -10.25 7.58 0.67
N GLN A 135 -10.27 8.59 1.49
CA GLN A 135 -9.53 9.83 1.30
C GLN A 135 -8.93 10.26 2.63
N ARG A 136 -7.59 10.14 2.77
CA ARG A 136 -6.93 10.41 4.06
C ARG A 136 -6.84 11.89 4.38
N LEU A 137 -6.62 12.73 3.37
CA LEU A 137 -6.61 14.19 3.47
C LEU A 137 -7.89 14.72 2.81
N ASN A 138 -8.80 15.22 3.58
CA ASN A 138 -10.14 15.62 3.16
C ASN A 138 -10.45 17.06 3.56
N LYS A 139 -11.69 17.50 3.38
CA LYS A 139 -12.15 18.88 3.67
C LYS A 139 -11.83 19.32 5.12
N SER A 140 -11.88 18.40 6.09
CA SER A 140 -11.55 18.76 7.49
C SER A 140 -10.07 19.12 7.69
N HIS A 141 -9.23 18.77 6.72
CA HIS A 141 -7.80 19.10 6.68
C HIS A 141 -7.51 20.26 5.72
N GLY A 142 -8.53 20.90 5.14
CA GLY A 142 -8.38 22.00 4.17
C GLY A 142 -8.10 21.52 2.73
N PHE A 143 -8.39 20.25 2.40
CA PHE A 143 -8.18 19.66 1.09
C PHE A 143 -9.48 19.57 0.29
N THR A 144 -9.33 19.54 -1.04
CA THR A 144 -10.44 19.25 -1.95
C THR A 144 -11.07 17.92 -1.59
N GLN A 145 -12.39 17.92 -1.36
CA GLN A 145 -13.14 16.69 -1.13
C GLN A 145 -13.44 16.01 -2.46
N LEU A 146 -12.75 14.90 -2.71
CA LEU A 146 -13.03 14.06 -3.87
C LEU A 146 -14.33 13.27 -3.64
N PRO A 147 -15.29 13.28 -4.57
CA PRO A 147 -16.43 12.38 -4.51
C PRO A 147 -15.98 10.92 -4.62
N ALA A 148 -16.81 9.98 -4.14
CA ALA A 148 -16.57 8.57 -4.39
C ALA A 148 -16.59 8.27 -5.90
N ALA A 149 -15.78 7.29 -6.37
CA ALA A 149 -15.62 6.94 -7.78
C ALA A 149 -16.98 6.73 -8.50
N LYS A 150 -17.92 6.02 -7.87
CA LYS A 150 -19.29 5.84 -8.39
C LYS A 150 -20.01 7.17 -8.66
N ARG A 151 -19.79 8.17 -7.79
CA ARG A 151 -20.40 9.50 -7.96
C ARG A 151 -19.69 10.31 -9.03
N VAL A 152 -18.36 10.20 -9.13
CA VAL A 152 -17.58 10.81 -10.21
C VAL A 152 -18.09 10.32 -11.55
N ALA A 153 -18.14 9.00 -11.73
CA ALA A 153 -18.61 8.39 -12.97
C ALA A 153 -20.08 8.72 -13.32
N ALA A 154 -20.93 8.99 -12.32
CA ALA A 154 -22.33 9.35 -12.53
C ALA A 154 -22.57 10.82 -12.88
N ARG A 155 -21.62 11.73 -12.61
CA ARG A 155 -21.87 13.19 -12.64
C ARG A 155 -20.85 14.00 -13.44
N MET A 156 -19.75 13.39 -13.83
CA MET A 156 -18.64 14.06 -14.52
C MET A 156 -18.25 13.27 -15.76
N SER A 157 -17.81 13.94 -16.79
CA SER A 157 -17.06 13.30 -17.88
C SER A 157 -15.65 12.91 -17.40
N PRO A 158 -14.94 12.02 -18.11
CA PRO A 158 -13.54 11.71 -17.79
C PRO A 158 -12.64 12.95 -17.78
N ASP A 159 -12.83 13.92 -18.65
CA ASP A 159 -12.03 15.15 -18.69
C ASP A 159 -12.30 16.06 -17.49
N GLU A 160 -13.54 16.18 -17.05
CA GLU A 160 -13.88 16.91 -15.81
C GLU A 160 -13.29 16.20 -14.58
N ALA A 161 -13.36 14.87 -14.54
CA ALA A 161 -12.75 14.05 -13.49
C ALA A 161 -11.23 14.23 -13.46
N GLN A 162 -10.57 14.26 -14.62
CA GLN A 162 -9.13 14.51 -14.71
C GLN A 162 -8.74 15.87 -14.10
N LYS A 163 -9.49 16.94 -14.41
CA LYS A 163 -9.23 18.28 -13.84
C LYS A 163 -9.31 18.25 -12.30
N LEU A 164 -10.33 17.56 -11.78
CA LEU A 164 -10.50 17.38 -10.32
C LEU A 164 -9.33 16.61 -9.72
N TYR A 165 -8.90 15.51 -10.34
CA TYR A 165 -7.76 14.71 -9.89
C TYR A 165 -6.42 15.46 -10.02
N THR A 166 -6.29 16.35 -11.00
CA THR A 166 -5.11 17.24 -11.10
C THR A 166 -5.00 18.17 -9.88
N ILE A 167 -6.11 18.80 -9.47
CA ILE A 167 -6.14 19.65 -8.27
C ILE A 167 -5.73 18.85 -7.02
N ALA A 168 -6.34 17.68 -6.83
CA ALA A 168 -6.01 16.82 -5.70
C ALA A 168 -4.53 16.33 -5.74
N GLY A 169 -4.02 16.06 -6.93
CA GLY A 169 -2.61 15.72 -7.14
C GLY A 169 -1.67 16.86 -6.74
N GLN A 170 -1.98 18.09 -7.13
CA GLN A 170 -1.23 19.30 -6.74
C GLN A 170 -1.21 19.49 -5.23
N GLU A 171 -2.36 19.29 -4.56
CA GLU A 171 -2.45 19.36 -3.10
C GLU A 171 -1.58 18.30 -2.42
N LEU A 172 -1.56 17.05 -2.91
CA LEU A 172 -0.70 15.99 -2.38
C LEU A 172 0.79 16.29 -2.63
N ALA A 173 1.14 16.69 -3.85
CA ALA A 173 2.51 17.03 -4.23
C ALA A 173 3.07 18.19 -3.40
N ALA A 174 2.25 19.22 -3.17
CA ALA A 174 2.61 20.39 -2.33
C ALA A 174 2.89 20.00 -0.87
N LEU A 175 2.33 18.91 -0.37
CA LEU A 175 2.69 18.35 0.93
C LEU A 175 3.97 17.50 0.88
N GLY A 176 4.26 16.89 -0.28
CA GLY A 176 5.39 16.01 -0.48
C GLY A 176 5.05 14.52 -0.59
N PHE A 177 3.78 14.16 -0.77
CA PHE A 177 3.40 12.83 -1.23
C PHE A 177 3.75 12.67 -2.70
N ASN A 178 4.22 11.47 -3.08
CA ASN A 178 4.60 11.17 -4.46
C ASN A 178 3.95 9.91 -5.03
N ILE A 179 3.19 9.17 -4.21
CA ILE A 179 2.44 7.98 -4.62
C ILE A 179 0.99 8.11 -4.10
N ASN A 180 0.02 7.94 -5.01
CA ASN A 180 -1.37 7.71 -4.66
C ASN A 180 -1.74 6.24 -4.93
N LEU A 181 -2.25 5.54 -3.92
CA LEU A 181 -2.71 4.16 -4.03
C LEU A 181 -4.12 4.12 -4.66
N GLY A 182 -4.15 4.23 -5.95
CA GLY A 182 -5.29 4.27 -6.86
C GLY A 182 -4.81 4.44 -8.31
N PRO A 183 -5.72 4.34 -9.29
CA PRO A 183 -7.17 4.19 -9.23
C PRO A 183 -7.65 2.80 -8.83
N VAL A 184 -8.90 2.72 -8.35
CA VAL A 184 -9.61 1.45 -8.20
C VAL A 184 -10.23 1.09 -9.55
N LEU A 185 -9.86 -0.09 -10.09
CA LEU A 185 -10.37 -0.62 -11.36
C LEU A 185 -11.36 -1.77 -11.18
N ASP A 186 -11.69 -2.08 -9.93
CA ASP A 186 -12.62 -3.15 -9.58
C ASP A 186 -14.06 -2.86 -10.03
N PHE A 187 -14.79 -3.89 -10.42
CA PHE A 187 -16.20 -3.81 -10.80
C PHE A 187 -17.10 -3.41 -9.61
N ASP A 188 -18.22 -2.73 -9.90
CA ASP A 188 -19.22 -2.33 -8.92
C ASP A 188 -20.21 -3.46 -8.65
N ASN A 189 -19.98 -4.20 -7.58
CA ASN A 189 -20.95 -5.16 -7.06
C ASN A 189 -21.57 -4.60 -5.75
N PRO A 190 -22.88 -4.32 -5.69
CA PRO A 190 -23.55 -3.77 -4.51
C PRO A 190 -23.40 -4.63 -3.24
N GLU A 191 -23.19 -5.93 -3.39
CA GLU A 191 -22.99 -6.83 -2.25
C GLU A 191 -21.56 -6.81 -1.72
N ASN A 192 -20.61 -6.34 -2.50
CA ASN A 192 -19.22 -6.25 -2.08
C ASN A 192 -19.03 -5.18 -0.99
N PRO A 193 -18.61 -5.56 0.24
CA PRO A 193 -18.47 -4.62 1.34
C PRO A 193 -17.30 -3.65 1.17
N ALA A 194 -16.24 -4.07 0.47
CA ALA A 194 -15.01 -3.30 0.31
C ALA A 194 -15.06 -2.33 -0.88
N ILE A 195 -15.76 -2.66 -1.94
CA ILE A 195 -15.81 -1.90 -3.20
C ILE A 195 -17.19 -1.27 -3.43
N GLY A 196 -18.22 -2.08 -3.67
CA GLY A 196 -19.54 -1.60 -4.06
C GLY A 196 -20.26 -0.81 -2.97
N LYS A 197 -20.39 -1.37 -1.74
CA LYS A 197 -20.98 -0.65 -0.59
C LYS A 197 -20.20 0.60 -0.22
N ALA A 198 -18.89 0.59 -0.45
CA ALA A 198 -18.01 1.74 -0.24
C ALA A 198 -18.00 2.74 -1.42
N ARG A 199 -18.71 2.43 -2.52
CA ARG A 199 -18.83 3.27 -3.72
C ARG A 199 -17.48 3.60 -4.39
N ARG A 200 -16.50 2.68 -4.32
CA ARG A 200 -15.13 2.87 -4.79
C ARG A 200 -14.94 2.55 -6.27
N SER A 201 -15.92 1.94 -6.94
CA SER A 201 -15.88 1.58 -8.35
C SER A 201 -16.50 2.66 -9.25
N TYR A 202 -16.03 2.74 -10.50
CA TYR A 202 -16.60 3.58 -11.55
C TYR A 202 -17.78 2.92 -12.31
N GLY A 203 -18.04 1.61 -12.08
CA GLY A 203 -19.14 0.88 -12.70
C GLY A 203 -18.84 -0.58 -12.94
N VAL A 204 -19.57 -1.18 -13.89
CA VAL A 204 -19.39 -2.60 -14.30
C VAL A 204 -18.94 -2.71 -15.77
N ASP A 205 -18.92 -1.62 -16.49
CA ASP A 205 -18.46 -1.57 -17.88
C ASP A 205 -16.94 -1.33 -17.91
N PRO A 206 -16.14 -2.27 -18.46
CA PRO A 206 -14.69 -2.16 -18.53
C PRO A 206 -14.20 -0.88 -19.23
N GLU A 207 -14.85 -0.47 -20.29
CA GLU A 207 -14.47 0.74 -21.05
C GLU A 207 -14.63 2.00 -20.19
N ARG A 208 -15.76 2.11 -19.50
CA ARG A 208 -16.04 3.19 -18.58
C ARG A 208 -15.04 3.21 -17.41
N ILE A 209 -14.77 2.05 -16.79
CA ILE A 209 -13.78 1.95 -15.69
C ILE A 209 -12.40 2.40 -16.20
N THR A 210 -12.01 1.97 -17.40
CA THR A 210 -10.73 2.38 -18.02
C THR A 210 -10.66 3.88 -18.22
N ALA A 211 -11.68 4.50 -18.79
CA ALA A 211 -11.71 5.94 -19.07
C ALA A 211 -11.52 6.79 -17.79
N TYR A 212 -12.19 6.43 -16.70
CA TYR A 212 -12.02 7.13 -15.42
C TYR A 212 -10.71 6.75 -14.71
N GLY A 213 -10.24 5.51 -14.83
CA GLY A 213 -8.94 5.07 -14.36
C GLY A 213 -7.80 5.83 -15.04
N GLU A 214 -7.92 6.06 -16.35
CA GLU A 214 -6.98 6.87 -17.12
C GLU A 214 -7.04 8.34 -16.69
N ALA A 215 -8.23 8.93 -16.55
CA ALA A 215 -8.42 10.29 -16.07
C ALA A 215 -7.79 10.51 -14.69
N PHE A 216 -7.95 9.53 -13.77
CA PHE A 216 -7.31 9.53 -12.46
C PHE A 216 -5.78 9.51 -12.59
N THR A 217 -5.24 8.57 -13.35
CA THR A 217 -3.78 8.40 -13.52
C THR A 217 -3.15 9.65 -14.15
N ARG A 218 -3.77 10.20 -15.20
CA ARG A 218 -3.32 11.44 -15.87
C ARG A 218 -3.35 12.64 -14.92
N GLY A 219 -4.46 12.79 -14.18
CA GLY A 219 -4.66 13.90 -13.26
C GLY A 219 -3.57 13.94 -12.18
N PHE A 220 -3.34 12.84 -11.47
CA PHE A 220 -2.29 12.77 -10.44
C PHE A 220 -0.88 12.84 -11.03
N ALA A 221 -0.63 12.14 -12.15
CA ALA A 221 0.68 12.15 -12.80
C ALA A 221 1.09 13.55 -13.30
N SER A 222 0.14 14.36 -13.78
CA SER A 222 0.42 15.75 -14.19
C SER A 222 0.90 16.65 -13.05
N ALA A 223 0.62 16.26 -11.80
CA ALA A 223 1.09 16.92 -10.60
C ALA A 223 2.37 16.27 -10.00
N GLY A 224 2.96 15.27 -10.67
CA GLY A 224 4.14 14.55 -10.18
C GLY A 224 3.83 13.49 -9.12
N VAL A 225 2.56 13.08 -8.95
CA VAL A 225 2.14 12.00 -8.06
C VAL A 225 1.86 10.75 -8.88
N LEU A 226 2.64 9.71 -8.67
CA LEU A 226 2.50 8.44 -9.37
C LEU A 226 1.35 7.61 -8.79
N CYS A 227 0.74 6.76 -9.63
CA CYS A 227 -0.44 5.98 -9.29
C CYS A 227 -0.16 4.49 -9.20
N ALA A 228 -0.88 3.78 -8.32
CA ALA A 228 -0.90 2.33 -8.20
C ALA A 228 -2.33 1.82 -8.43
N ALA A 229 -2.62 1.33 -9.65
CA ALA A 229 -3.93 0.77 -9.99
C ALA A 229 -4.22 -0.50 -9.17
N LYS A 230 -5.46 -0.68 -8.70
CA LYS A 230 -5.82 -1.75 -7.75
C LYS A 230 -7.27 -2.22 -7.93
N HIS A 231 -7.58 -3.43 -7.49
CA HIS A 231 -6.80 -4.47 -6.84
C HIS A 231 -6.69 -5.68 -7.78
N PHE A 232 -5.57 -5.83 -8.47
CA PHE A 232 -5.39 -6.93 -9.43
C PHE A 232 -5.49 -8.31 -8.75
N PRO A 233 -6.15 -9.32 -9.34
CA PRO A 233 -6.74 -9.38 -10.69
C PRO A 233 -8.21 -8.92 -10.78
N GLY A 234 -8.77 -8.25 -9.78
CA GLY A 234 -10.14 -7.77 -9.69
C GLY A 234 -10.79 -8.21 -8.38
N HIS A 235 -11.18 -7.23 -7.55
CA HIS A 235 -11.79 -7.45 -6.24
C HIS A 235 -13.31 -7.20 -6.30
N GLY A 236 -13.84 -6.79 -7.46
CA GLY A 236 -15.18 -6.22 -7.58
C GLY A 236 -16.27 -7.19 -7.18
N ASN A 237 -16.19 -8.41 -7.62
CA ASN A 237 -17.21 -9.44 -7.39
C ASN A 237 -17.01 -10.25 -6.09
N SER A 238 -16.06 -9.89 -5.22
CA SER A 238 -15.94 -10.49 -3.90
C SER A 238 -17.15 -10.16 -3.01
N VAL A 239 -17.66 -11.14 -2.31
CA VAL A 239 -18.70 -10.95 -1.27
C VAL A 239 -18.12 -10.83 0.14
N THR A 240 -16.80 -10.91 0.26
CA THR A 240 -16.06 -10.78 1.52
C THR A 240 -15.05 -9.62 1.45
N ASP A 241 -14.77 -9.02 2.61
CA ASP A 241 -13.77 -7.95 2.74
C ASP A 241 -12.43 -8.55 3.17
N SER A 242 -11.40 -8.39 2.34
CA SER A 242 -10.04 -8.84 2.61
C SER A 242 -9.40 -8.21 3.87
N HIS A 243 -9.99 -7.14 4.42
CA HIS A 243 -9.59 -6.60 5.72
C HIS A 243 -10.03 -7.49 6.90
N HIS A 244 -10.94 -8.42 6.68
CA HIS A 244 -11.56 -9.25 7.74
C HIS A 244 -11.34 -10.75 7.56
N GLY A 245 -10.63 -11.16 6.51
CA GLY A 245 -10.34 -12.56 6.19
C GLY A 245 -10.03 -12.75 4.72
N VAL A 246 -9.95 -14.00 4.27
CA VAL A 246 -9.69 -14.32 2.87
C VAL A 246 -10.90 -13.94 2.02
N ALA A 247 -10.67 -13.13 1.00
CA ALA A 247 -11.65 -12.80 -0.02
C ALA A 247 -11.53 -13.83 -1.15
N ASP A 248 -12.36 -14.86 -1.11
CA ASP A 248 -12.44 -15.88 -2.16
C ASP A 248 -13.35 -15.38 -3.28
N ILE A 249 -12.79 -15.34 -4.49
CA ILE A 249 -13.47 -14.91 -5.71
C ILE A 249 -13.59 -16.02 -6.75
N SER A 250 -13.29 -17.27 -6.39
CA SER A 250 -13.21 -18.40 -7.33
C SER A 250 -14.50 -18.63 -8.11
N THR A 251 -15.66 -18.35 -7.52
CA THR A 251 -16.98 -18.56 -8.13
C THR A 251 -17.65 -17.29 -8.67
N SER A 252 -17.16 -16.12 -8.28
CA SER A 252 -17.81 -14.84 -8.61
C SER A 252 -17.01 -13.98 -9.61
N TRP A 253 -15.70 -14.20 -9.70
CA TRP A 253 -14.83 -13.48 -10.61
C TRP A 253 -15.04 -13.92 -12.06
N THR A 254 -14.88 -12.97 -12.99
CA THR A 254 -14.93 -13.23 -14.42
C THR A 254 -13.71 -12.61 -15.11
N THR A 255 -13.34 -13.14 -16.28
CA THR A 255 -12.23 -12.61 -17.08
C THR A 255 -12.44 -11.14 -17.50
N ALA A 256 -13.69 -10.67 -17.53
CA ALA A 256 -14.00 -9.28 -17.81
C ALA A 256 -13.39 -8.32 -16.76
N GLU A 257 -13.14 -8.77 -15.53
CA GLU A 257 -12.46 -7.94 -14.50
C GLU A 257 -11.00 -7.63 -14.84
N LEU A 258 -10.40 -8.36 -15.77
CA LEU A 258 -9.05 -8.05 -16.27
C LEU A 258 -9.05 -6.94 -17.33
N GLU A 259 -10.16 -6.72 -18.02
CA GLU A 259 -10.21 -5.79 -19.15
C GLU A 259 -9.85 -4.35 -18.78
N PRO A 260 -10.30 -3.76 -17.66
CA PRO A 260 -9.89 -2.42 -17.28
C PRO A 260 -8.38 -2.30 -17.09
N PHE A 261 -7.74 -3.33 -16.54
CA PHE A 261 -6.29 -3.38 -16.38
C PHE A 261 -5.59 -3.49 -17.75
N ALA A 262 -6.01 -4.45 -18.59
CA ALA A 262 -5.43 -4.65 -19.91
C ALA A 262 -5.52 -3.39 -20.79
N ARG A 263 -6.69 -2.75 -20.81
CA ARG A 263 -6.92 -1.52 -21.57
C ARG A 263 -6.07 -0.36 -21.04
N LEU A 264 -5.99 -0.19 -19.72
CA LEU A 264 -5.19 0.88 -19.11
C LEU A 264 -3.68 0.65 -19.32
N PHE A 265 -3.21 -0.62 -19.38
CA PHE A 265 -1.80 -0.91 -19.67
C PHE A 265 -1.43 -0.64 -21.14
N ALA A 266 -2.38 -0.79 -22.05
CA ALA A 266 -2.20 -0.43 -23.46
C ALA A 266 -2.28 1.09 -23.71
N SER A 267 -2.75 1.87 -22.74
CA SER A 267 -2.86 3.32 -22.81
C SER A 267 -1.49 4.01 -22.65
N PRO A 268 -1.26 5.17 -23.28
CA PRO A 268 -0.06 5.99 -23.02
C PRO A 268 0.03 6.49 -21.57
N HIS A 269 -1.05 6.35 -20.81
CA HIS A 269 -1.13 6.75 -19.40
C HIS A 269 -1.12 5.56 -18.44
N THR A 270 -0.38 4.51 -18.80
CA THR A 270 -0.14 3.34 -17.93
C THR A 270 0.29 3.77 -16.52
N PRO A 271 -0.38 3.28 -15.45
CA PRO A 271 0.01 3.59 -14.08
C PRO A 271 1.44 3.09 -13.79
N ALA A 272 2.16 3.83 -12.95
CA ALA A 272 3.52 3.46 -12.58
C ALA A 272 3.60 2.14 -11.81
N MET A 273 2.53 1.82 -11.09
CA MET A 273 2.44 0.64 -10.24
C MET A 273 1.08 -0.04 -10.38
N VAL A 274 1.07 -1.34 -10.09
CA VAL A 274 -0.15 -2.15 -9.89
C VAL A 274 -0.08 -2.79 -8.51
N MET A 275 -1.16 -2.69 -7.75
CA MET A 275 -1.30 -3.34 -6.45
C MET A 275 -2.08 -4.63 -6.59
N ILE A 276 -1.48 -5.72 -6.12
CA ILE A 276 -2.12 -7.04 -6.07
C ILE A 276 -3.03 -7.11 -4.85
N GLY A 277 -4.28 -7.54 -5.06
CA GLY A 277 -5.23 -7.81 -3.99
C GLY A 277 -4.90 -9.10 -3.22
N HIS A 278 -5.30 -9.15 -1.94
CA HIS A 278 -5.22 -10.38 -1.15
C HIS A 278 -6.45 -11.26 -1.41
N LEU A 279 -6.52 -11.79 -2.63
CA LEU A 279 -7.66 -12.52 -3.20
C LEU A 279 -7.26 -13.97 -3.43
N ARG A 280 -8.18 -14.90 -3.18
CA ARG A 280 -8.04 -16.30 -3.57
C ARG A 280 -8.87 -16.57 -4.82
N HIS A 281 -8.29 -17.30 -5.76
CA HIS A 281 -8.97 -17.75 -6.97
C HIS A 281 -8.37 -19.08 -7.44
N ASP A 282 -9.10 -20.18 -7.25
CA ASP A 282 -8.59 -21.53 -7.45
C ASP A 282 -8.11 -21.82 -8.90
N SER A 283 -8.84 -21.30 -9.91
CA SER A 283 -8.43 -21.52 -11.32
C SER A 283 -7.25 -20.67 -11.76
N LEU A 284 -7.01 -19.52 -11.15
CA LEU A 284 -5.86 -18.66 -11.45
C LEU A 284 -4.62 -19.02 -10.62
N SER A 285 -4.84 -19.65 -9.45
CA SER A 285 -3.78 -20.11 -8.55
C SER A 285 -4.12 -21.50 -8.04
N PRO A 286 -3.70 -22.57 -8.78
CA PRO A 286 -4.06 -23.95 -8.46
C PRO A 286 -3.69 -24.42 -7.05
N ASP A 287 -2.67 -23.78 -6.43
CA ASP A 287 -2.20 -24.10 -5.09
C ASP A 287 -3.02 -23.38 -3.99
N GLU A 288 -4.21 -22.89 -4.30
CA GLU A 288 -5.10 -22.13 -3.38
C GLU A 288 -4.42 -20.90 -2.73
N GLN A 289 -3.34 -20.43 -3.31
CA GLN A 289 -2.59 -19.29 -2.79
C GLN A 289 -3.32 -17.97 -3.04
N LEU A 290 -3.09 -17.00 -2.16
CA LEU A 290 -3.53 -15.62 -2.42
C LEU A 290 -2.81 -15.05 -3.64
N ALA A 291 -3.52 -14.27 -4.45
CA ALA A 291 -2.97 -13.61 -5.64
C ALA A 291 -1.65 -12.89 -5.36
N THR A 292 -1.52 -12.27 -4.18
CA THR A 292 -0.31 -11.57 -3.73
C THR A 292 0.95 -12.45 -3.70
N VAL A 293 0.80 -13.75 -3.47
CA VAL A 293 1.93 -14.69 -3.35
C VAL A 293 1.93 -15.75 -4.46
N SER A 294 1.09 -15.58 -5.47
CA SER A 294 0.90 -16.51 -6.59
C SER A 294 1.71 -16.09 -7.81
N ALA A 295 2.75 -16.84 -8.17
CA ALA A 295 3.52 -16.62 -9.38
C ALA A 295 2.67 -16.75 -10.67
N PRO A 296 1.72 -17.71 -10.80
CA PRO A 296 0.80 -17.72 -11.94
C PRO A 296 0.02 -16.42 -12.14
N ILE A 297 -0.36 -15.73 -11.06
CA ILE A 297 -1.11 -14.47 -11.14
C ILE A 297 -0.16 -13.28 -11.38
N VAL A 298 0.90 -13.14 -10.59
CA VAL A 298 1.78 -11.97 -10.65
C VAL A 298 2.70 -12.02 -11.87
N THR A 299 3.36 -13.12 -12.09
CA THR A 299 4.26 -13.29 -13.24
C THR A 299 3.48 -13.72 -14.48
N GLY A 300 2.76 -14.82 -14.42
CA GLY A 300 2.10 -15.40 -15.59
C GLY A 300 0.99 -14.50 -16.15
N LEU A 301 0.02 -14.12 -15.33
CA LEU A 301 -1.12 -13.35 -15.81
C LEU A 301 -0.78 -11.87 -16.02
N LEU A 302 -0.22 -11.18 -15.01
CA LEU A 302 -0.01 -9.73 -15.08
C LEU A 302 1.17 -9.37 -16.00
N ARG A 303 2.33 -10.02 -15.84
CA ARG A 303 3.52 -9.64 -16.62
C ARG A 303 3.58 -10.27 -17.99
N GLU A 304 3.37 -11.61 -18.08
CA GLU A 304 3.55 -12.33 -19.35
C GLU A 304 2.33 -12.19 -20.25
N LYS A 305 1.11 -12.45 -19.73
CA LYS A 305 -0.11 -12.42 -20.54
C LYS A 305 -0.60 -11.00 -20.83
N LEU A 306 -0.64 -10.11 -19.80
CA LEU A 306 -1.10 -8.73 -19.97
C LEU A 306 0.04 -7.76 -20.31
N GLY A 307 1.31 -8.19 -20.30
CA GLY A 307 2.46 -7.40 -20.73
C GLY A 307 2.84 -6.23 -19.82
N TYR A 308 2.39 -6.21 -18.56
CA TYR A 308 2.67 -5.08 -17.65
C TYR A 308 4.14 -4.98 -17.28
N GLN A 309 4.78 -3.83 -17.58
CA GLN A 309 6.21 -3.59 -17.37
C GLN A 309 6.52 -2.68 -16.16
N GLY A 310 5.51 -2.04 -15.56
CA GLY A 310 5.69 -1.20 -14.38
C GLY A 310 5.98 -2.00 -13.11
N ALA A 311 6.12 -1.31 -11.98
CA ALA A 311 6.34 -1.98 -10.72
C ALA A 311 5.06 -2.63 -10.18
N VAL A 312 5.20 -3.81 -9.62
CA VAL A 312 4.11 -4.55 -8.97
C VAL A 312 4.30 -4.48 -7.47
N MET A 313 3.25 -4.11 -6.75
CA MET A 313 3.27 -4.02 -5.30
C MET A 313 2.23 -4.90 -4.64
N THR A 314 2.53 -5.36 -3.45
CA THR A 314 1.54 -6.06 -2.62
C THR A 314 0.54 -5.06 -2.02
N GLY A 315 -0.68 -5.50 -1.67
CA GLY A 315 -1.41 -4.88 -0.58
C GLY A 315 -0.61 -4.96 0.73
N ASP A 316 -1.16 -4.42 1.83
CA ASP A 316 -0.52 -4.53 3.15
C ASP A 316 -0.49 -5.98 3.63
N ILE A 317 0.70 -6.58 3.69
CA ILE A 317 0.86 -7.99 4.08
C ILE A 317 0.54 -8.27 5.56
N ASP A 318 0.39 -7.23 6.39
CA ASP A 318 -0.08 -7.38 7.77
C ASP A 318 -1.63 -7.44 7.88
N MET A 319 -2.36 -7.40 6.75
CA MET A 319 -3.82 -7.59 6.74
C MET A 319 -4.21 -9.00 7.17
N ASP A 320 -5.42 -9.11 7.75
CA ASP A 320 -5.93 -10.38 8.27
C ASP A 320 -6.00 -11.48 7.20
N ALA A 321 -6.31 -11.13 5.95
CA ALA A 321 -6.31 -12.06 4.83
C ALA A 321 -4.98 -12.81 4.65
N VAL A 322 -3.85 -12.16 4.95
CA VAL A 322 -2.51 -12.76 4.85
C VAL A 322 -2.07 -13.33 6.19
N SER A 323 -2.17 -12.54 7.27
CA SER A 323 -1.60 -12.90 8.58
C SER A 323 -2.31 -14.08 9.27
N GLN A 324 -3.51 -14.45 8.82
CA GLN A 324 -4.22 -15.66 9.27
C GLN A 324 -3.71 -16.93 8.57
N LEU A 325 -3.15 -16.82 7.38
CA LEU A 325 -2.69 -17.95 6.57
C LEU A 325 -1.19 -18.22 6.74
N MET A 326 -0.39 -17.17 6.91
CA MET A 326 1.05 -17.31 6.91
C MET A 326 1.78 -16.28 7.78
N SER A 327 3.02 -16.59 8.16
CA SER A 327 3.87 -15.65 8.89
C SER A 327 4.32 -14.49 7.98
N ARG A 328 4.65 -13.33 8.57
CA ARG A 328 5.20 -12.17 7.85
C ARG A 328 6.43 -12.55 7.02
N LYS A 329 7.36 -13.35 7.57
CA LYS A 329 8.53 -13.86 6.84
C LYS A 329 8.10 -14.58 5.57
N HIS A 330 7.19 -15.54 5.70
CA HIS A 330 6.73 -16.36 4.58
C HIS A 330 6.02 -15.50 3.53
N ALA A 331 5.13 -14.59 3.95
CA ALA A 331 4.42 -13.69 3.05
C ALA A 331 5.37 -12.79 2.24
N ILE A 332 6.39 -12.21 2.86
CA ILE A 332 7.39 -11.38 2.15
C ILE A 332 8.14 -12.20 1.13
N ILE A 333 8.67 -13.37 1.52
CA ILE A 333 9.48 -14.21 0.62
C ILE A 333 8.64 -14.72 -0.55
N GLN A 334 7.43 -15.22 -0.29
CA GLN A 334 6.56 -15.72 -1.36
C GLN A 334 6.07 -14.59 -2.29
N ALA A 335 5.78 -13.41 -1.75
CA ALA A 335 5.42 -12.25 -2.57
C ALA A 335 6.56 -11.86 -3.53
N LEU A 336 7.81 -11.82 -3.05
CA LEU A 336 8.97 -11.54 -3.89
C LEU A 336 9.22 -12.67 -4.91
N ALA A 337 9.06 -13.92 -4.51
CA ALA A 337 9.17 -15.06 -5.40
C ALA A 337 8.10 -15.09 -6.49
N ALA A 338 6.88 -14.62 -6.16
CA ALA A 338 5.80 -14.46 -7.13
C ALA A 338 6.04 -13.36 -8.17
N GLY A 339 7.00 -12.44 -7.96
CA GLY A 339 7.35 -11.38 -8.90
C GLY A 339 6.88 -9.98 -8.50
N ASN A 340 6.47 -9.77 -7.25
CA ASN A 340 6.25 -8.42 -6.74
C ASN A 340 7.58 -7.68 -6.58
N ASP A 341 7.57 -6.37 -6.86
CA ASP A 341 8.72 -5.49 -6.75
C ASP A 341 8.73 -4.68 -5.45
N LEU A 342 7.55 -4.41 -4.90
CA LEU A 342 7.37 -3.64 -3.68
C LEU A 342 6.51 -4.44 -2.69
N VAL A 343 6.97 -4.53 -1.47
CA VAL A 343 6.24 -5.16 -0.37
C VAL A 343 5.80 -4.08 0.60
N MET A 344 4.49 -3.91 0.74
CA MET A 344 3.89 -2.96 1.68
C MET A 344 3.63 -3.62 3.03
N ILE A 345 4.18 -3.06 4.09
CA ILE A 345 4.15 -3.63 5.44
C ILE A 345 3.71 -2.55 6.42
N LYS A 346 2.54 -2.66 6.98
CA LYS A 346 2.01 -1.68 7.94
C LYS A 346 2.82 -1.59 9.21
N ASN A 347 3.43 -2.70 9.62
CA ASN A 347 4.28 -2.81 10.81
C ASN A 347 3.64 -2.24 12.10
N LEU A 348 2.33 -2.41 12.23
CA LEU A 348 1.55 -1.95 13.37
C LEU A 348 1.12 -3.10 14.28
N PHE A 349 0.78 -4.26 13.70
CA PHE A 349 0.44 -5.45 14.45
C PHE A 349 1.69 -6.34 14.57
N GLY A 350 2.32 -6.37 15.74
CA GLY A 350 3.63 -6.99 15.88
C GLY A 350 4.75 -6.07 15.37
N TYR A 351 4.79 -4.85 15.91
CA TYR A 351 5.80 -3.85 15.55
C TYR A 351 7.23 -4.42 15.67
N ASP A 352 7.95 -4.34 14.57
CA ASP A 352 9.34 -4.80 14.46
C ASP A 352 10.24 -3.60 14.09
N PRO A 353 10.99 -3.05 15.03
CA PRO A 353 11.93 -1.97 14.77
C PRO A 353 13.16 -2.41 13.98
N LEU A 354 13.46 -3.73 13.93
CA LEU A 354 14.56 -4.33 13.19
C LEU A 354 14.10 -4.94 11.85
N LEU A 355 12.89 -4.58 11.39
CA LEU A 355 12.28 -5.13 10.17
C LEU A 355 13.22 -5.14 8.95
N PRO A 356 13.95 -4.06 8.61
CA PRO A 356 14.85 -4.09 7.45
C PRO A 356 15.93 -5.16 7.57
N GLN A 357 16.54 -5.28 8.75
CA GLN A 357 17.59 -6.26 9.00
C GLN A 357 17.05 -7.70 8.96
N HIS A 358 15.83 -7.90 9.48
CA HIS A 358 15.16 -9.19 9.40
C HIS A 358 14.84 -9.57 7.96
N VAL A 359 14.30 -8.64 7.15
CA VAL A 359 13.97 -8.92 5.74
C VAL A 359 15.22 -9.25 4.93
N VAL A 360 16.30 -8.49 5.07
CA VAL A 360 17.57 -8.80 4.41
C VAL A 360 18.06 -10.20 4.77
N ARG A 361 18.01 -10.59 6.06
CA ARG A 361 18.38 -11.94 6.50
C ARG A 361 17.47 -12.99 5.85
N TRP A 362 16.16 -12.80 5.88
CA TRP A 362 15.20 -13.75 5.31
C TRP A 362 15.37 -13.92 3.79
N VAL A 363 15.67 -12.84 3.07
CA VAL A 363 15.96 -12.90 1.62
C VAL A 363 17.25 -13.69 1.37
N ARG A 364 18.31 -13.49 2.18
CA ARG A 364 19.55 -14.28 2.06
C ARG A 364 19.30 -15.77 2.31
N GLU A 365 18.53 -16.09 3.34
CA GLU A 365 18.14 -17.48 3.64
C GLU A 365 17.34 -18.08 2.45
N ALA A 366 16.40 -17.32 1.90
CA ALA A 366 15.60 -17.76 0.74
C ALA A 366 16.46 -17.96 -0.53
N ILE A 367 17.46 -17.10 -0.76
CA ILE A 367 18.41 -17.29 -1.88
C ILE A 367 19.26 -18.54 -1.64
N SER A 368 19.77 -18.75 -0.43
CA SER A 368 20.56 -19.96 -0.12
C SER A 368 19.78 -21.27 -0.25
N GLN A 369 18.44 -21.18 -0.11
CA GLN A 369 17.50 -22.30 -0.26
C GLN A 369 16.97 -22.45 -1.71
N GLY A 370 17.36 -21.58 -2.64
CA GLY A 370 16.89 -21.61 -4.03
C GLY A 370 15.45 -21.14 -4.23
N VAL A 371 14.80 -20.54 -3.20
CA VAL A 371 13.43 -19.98 -3.30
C VAL A 371 13.43 -18.64 -4.02
N LEU A 372 14.50 -17.86 -3.87
CA LEU A 372 14.76 -16.59 -4.56
C LEU A 372 16.11 -16.64 -5.24
N THR A 373 16.33 -15.74 -6.19
CA THR A 373 17.63 -15.50 -6.79
C THR A 373 18.05 -14.02 -6.60
N ASP A 374 19.35 -13.77 -6.55
CA ASP A 374 19.90 -12.43 -6.52
C ASP A 374 19.44 -11.59 -7.73
N ALA A 375 19.35 -12.24 -8.90
CA ALA A 375 18.88 -11.62 -10.13
C ALA A 375 17.41 -11.13 -10.03
N GLN A 376 16.51 -11.90 -9.40
CA GLN A 376 15.13 -11.47 -9.17
C GLN A 376 15.08 -10.23 -8.29
N ILE A 377 15.83 -10.19 -7.19
CA ILE A 377 15.88 -9.04 -6.29
C ILE A 377 16.44 -7.79 -6.99
N LYS A 378 17.53 -7.94 -7.77
CA LYS A 378 18.12 -6.85 -8.56
C LYS A 378 17.16 -6.33 -9.64
N ALA A 379 16.46 -7.23 -10.32
CA ALA A 379 15.46 -6.85 -11.33
C ALA A 379 14.28 -6.10 -10.71
N ALA A 380 13.77 -6.53 -9.55
CA ALA A 380 12.74 -5.83 -8.79
C ALA A 380 13.22 -4.43 -8.39
N ALA A 381 14.41 -4.31 -7.79
CA ALA A 381 15.00 -3.03 -7.41
C ALA A 381 15.22 -2.11 -8.62
N ALA A 382 15.58 -2.64 -9.78
CA ALA A 382 15.72 -1.85 -11.01
C ALA A 382 14.37 -1.24 -11.45
N ARG A 383 13.25 -1.99 -11.39
CA ARG A 383 11.91 -1.45 -11.68
C ARG A 383 11.50 -0.38 -10.67
N VAL A 384 11.80 -0.57 -9.38
CA VAL A 384 11.55 0.44 -8.34
C VAL A 384 12.36 1.71 -8.58
N ARG A 385 13.64 1.58 -8.96
CA ARG A 385 14.47 2.74 -9.34
C ARG A 385 13.91 3.49 -10.55
N ALA A 386 13.43 2.77 -11.56
CA ALA A 386 12.82 3.37 -12.74
C ALA A 386 11.58 4.22 -12.40
N ILE A 387 10.70 3.74 -11.50
CA ILE A 387 9.56 4.57 -11.05
C ILE A 387 10.02 5.76 -10.19
N ARG A 388 11.04 5.60 -9.35
CA ARG A 388 11.59 6.70 -8.55
C ARG A 388 12.15 7.83 -9.41
N GLN A 389 12.78 7.52 -10.55
CA GLN A 389 13.27 8.52 -11.52
C GLN A 389 12.13 9.33 -12.16
N ARG A 390 10.90 8.82 -12.19
CA ARG A 390 9.71 9.53 -12.68
C ARG A 390 9.15 10.54 -11.67
N ILE A 391 9.56 10.42 -10.40
CA ILE A 391 9.21 11.41 -9.36
C ILE A 391 10.13 12.61 -9.60
N GLY A 392 9.58 13.73 -9.99
CA GLY A 392 10.34 14.96 -10.20
C GLY A 392 11.16 15.35 -8.95
N PRO A 393 12.20 16.16 -9.09
CA PRO A 393 12.89 16.73 -7.95
C PRO A 393 11.83 17.39 -7.07
N GLY A 394 11.73 16.94 -5.83
CA GLY A 394 10.73 17.47 -4.90
C GLY A 394 10.82 18.99 -4.90
N GLN A 395 9.68 19.66 -4.97
CA GLN A 395 9.65 21.11 -4.84
C GLN A 395 10.46 21.45 -3.57
N ALA A 396 11.50 22.25 -3.75
CA ALA A 396 12.26 22.77 -2.64
C ALA A 396 11.29 23.38 -1.64
N ASP A 397 11.54 23.15 -0.34
CA ASP A 397 10.73 23.71 0.74
C ASP A 397 10.43 25.19 0.46
N PRO A 398 9.14 25.60 0.45
CA PRO A 398 8.80 27.02 0.44
C PRO A 398 9.19 27.69 1.74
#